data_ea2f1fdb742f8fa79b721e694f6059d2
#
_entry.id   ea2f1fdb742f8fa79b721e694f6059d2
#
_cell.length_a   1.000
_cell.length_b   1.000
_cell.length_c   1.000
_cell.angle_alpha   90.00
_cell.angle_beta   90.00
_cell.angle_gamma   90.00
#
_symmetry.space_group_name_H-M   'P 1'
#
loop_
_entity.id
_entity.type
_entity.pdbx_description
1 polymer ?
#
loop_
_entity_poly.entity_id
_entity_poly.type
_entity_poly.pdbx_seq_one_letter_code
_entity_poly.pdbx_strand_id
1 'polypeptide(L)'
;ELAGMPALVKLQEVVEAPRVFSWGLEAEVDRGFPESVHRELAARGHDVVPVDHVGGGMCAITFAADGTMTGAGCWRADGVAAGMGGGLARANTSFWPDPRRPKSK
;
A
#
# COMPACT_ATOMS: atom_id res chain seq x y z
N GLU A 1 -7.38 9.76 -11.20
CA GLU A 1 -7.87 10.45 -10.01
C GLU A 1 -8.74 9.56 -9.14
N LEU A 2 -8.52 9.57 -7.82
CA LEU A 2 -9.21 8.68 -6.88
C LEU A 2 -10.39 9.36 -6.15
N ALA A 3 -10.63 10.64 -6.39
CA ALA A 3 -11.73 11.38 -5.79
C ALA A 3 -13.08 10.81 -6.24
N GLY A 4 -14.00 10.60 -5.29
CA GLY A 4 -15.33 10.04 -5.58
C GLY A 4 -15.41 8.51 -5.64
N MET A 5 -14.28 7.79 -5.63
CA MET A 5 -14.29 6.32 -5.58
C MET A 5 -14.63 5.82 -4.17
N PRO A 6 -15.30 4.65 -4.04
CA PRO A 6 -15.49 4.01 -2.73
C PRO A 6 -14.15 3.79 -2.00
N ALA A 7 -14.15 3.87 -0.67
CA ALA A 7 -12.94 3.75 0.14
C ALA A 7 -12.14 2.46 -0.14
N LEU A 8 -12.81 1.32 -0.31
CA LEU A 8 -12.16 0.05 -0.65
C LEU A 8 -11.45 0.13 -2.00
N VAL A 9 -12.10 0.68 -3.03
CA VAL A 9 -11.52 0.80 -4.36
C VAL A 9 -10.31 1.72 -4.34
N LYS A 10 -10.39 2.85 -3.65
CA LYS A 10 -9.27 3.78 -3.48
C LYS A 10 -8.06 3.11 -2.84
N LEU A 11 -8.28 2.38 -1.76
CA LEU A 11 -7.19 1.71 -1.05
C LEU A 11 -6.56 0.61 -1.90
N GLN A 12 -7.38 -0.18 -2.59
CA GLN A 12 -6.91 -1.25 -3.47
C GLN A 12 -6.07 -0.69 -4.63
N GLU A 13 -6.54 0.40 -5.26
CA GLU A 13 -5.79 1.08 -6.32
C GLU A 13 -4.43 1.59 -5.82
N VAL A 14 -4.36 2.09 -4.61
CA VAL A 14 -3.11 2.56 -4.02
C VAL A 14 -2.13 1.41 -3.79
N VAL A 15 -2.58 0.29 -3.23
CA VAL A 15 -1.67 -0.85 -2.95
C VAL A 15 -1.24 -1.57 -4.23
N GLU A 16 -2.00 -1.47 -5.31
CA GLU A 16 -1.70 -2.09 -6.61
C GLU A 16 -0.99 -1.17 -7.59
N ALA A 17 -0.89 0.12 -7.27
CA ALA A 17 -0.26 1.09 -8.16
C ALA A 17 1.17 0.69 -8.55
N PRO A 18 1.62 1.04 -9.76
CA PRO A 18 2.99 0.80 -10.18
C PRO A 18 3.99 1.44 -9.22
N ARG A 19 5.13 0.80 -9.06
CA ARG A 19 6.17 1.20 -8.08
C ARG A 19 7.51 1.42 -8.74
N VAL A 20 8.33 2.18 -8.05
CA VAL A 20 9.76 2.35 -8.32
C VAL A 20 10.53 1.92 -7.09
N PHE A 21 11.61 1.18 -7.29
CA PHE A 21 12.49 0.79 -6.20
C PHE A 21 13.96 0.91 -6.63
N SER A 22 14.84 1.28 -5.73
CA SER A 22 16.26 1.38 -6.01
C SER A 22 17.08 0.53 -5.06
N TRP A 23 18.00 -0.26 -5.61
CA TRP A 23 19.02 -0.99 -4.88
C TRP A 23 20.29 -0.15 -4.64
N GLY A 24 20.25 1.12 -5.01
CA GLY A 24 21.36 2.07 -4.87
C GLY A 24 21.76 2.70 -6.19
N LEU A 25 22.15 1.94 -7.19
CA LEU A 25 22.58 2.44 -8.51
C LEU A 25 21.45 2.37 -9.54
N GLU A 26 20.74 1.26 -9.56
CA GLU A 26 19.65 1.01 -10.50
C GLU A 26 18.31 1.44 -9.92
N ALA A 27 17.41 1.88 -10.79
CA ALA A 27 16.01 2.13 -10.47
C ALA A 27 15.15 1.08 -11.19
N GLU A 28 14.64 0.13 -10.44
CA GLU A 28 13.63 -0.80 -10.93
C GLU A 28 12.30 -0.05 -11.07
N VAL A 29 11.72 -0.09 -12.24
CA VAL A 29 10.47 0.62 -12.56
C VAL A 29 9.46 -0.38 -13.11
N ASP A 30 8.31 -0.47 -12.44
CA ASP A 30 7.22 -1.33 -12.91
C ASP A 30 6.84 -0.98 -14.36
N ARG A 31 6.66 -2.01 -15.20
CA ARG A 31 6.12 -1.84 -16.56
C ARG A 31 4.70 -1.31 -16.59
N GLY A 32 4.00 -1.28 -15.46
CA GLY A 32 2.71 -0.62 -15.31
C GLY A 32 2.76 0.91 -15.47
N PHE A 33 3.94 1.53 -15.33
CA PHE A 33 4.10 2.93 -15.69
C PHE A 33 4.12 3.12 -17.21
N PRO A 34 3.58 4.25 -17.71
CA PRO A 34 3.71 4.59 -19.13
C PRO A 34 5.18 4.63 -19.58
N GLU A 35 5.44 4.26 -20.82
CA GLU A 35 6.79 4.29 -21.39
C GLU A 35 7.44 5.69 -21.31
N SER A 36 6.62 6.74 -21.38
CA SER A 36 7.09 8.12 -21.21
C SER A 36 7.74 8.37 -19.85
N VAL A 37 7.25 7.71 -18.79
CA VAL A 37 7.84 7.81 -17.44
C VAL A 37 9.22 7.16 -17.41
N HIS A 38 9.36 5.97 -17.99
CA HIS A 38 10.65 5.28 -18.09
C HIS A 38 11.68 6.15 -18.83
N ARG A 39 11.29 6.73 -19.96
CA ARG A 39 12.16 7.59 -20.76
C ARG A 39 12.55 8.87 -20.02
N GLU A 40 11.61 9.48 -19.33
CA GLU A 40 11.88 10.72 -18.58
C GLU A 40 12.82 10.47 -17.40
N LEU A 41 12.64 9.37 -16.67
CA LEU A 41 13.55 8.99 -15.59
C LEU A 41 14.97 8.75 -16.12
N ALA A 42 15.10 8.04 -17.23
CA ALA A 42 16.39 7.84 -17.88
C ALA A 42 17.03 9.16 -18.33
N ALA A 43 16.24 10.06 -18.89
CA ALA A 43 16.71 11.38 -19.31
C ALA A 43 17.20 12.24 -18.15
N ARG A 44 16.69 11.98 -16.94
CA ARG A 44 17.13 12.66 -15.71
C ARG A 44 18.39 12.02 -15.10
N GLY A 45 18.94 10.99 -15.72
CA GLY A 45 20.18 10.34 -15.29
C GLY A 45 20.00 9.08 -14.43
N HIS A 46 18.78 8.58 -14.30
CA HIS A 46 18.54 7.31 -13.60
C HIS A 46 18.86 6.11 -14.49
N ASP A 47 19.48 5.10 -13.92
CA ASP A 47 19.66 3.81 -14.58
C ASP A 47 18.38 3.00 -14.44
N VAL A 48 17.49 3.13 -15.42
CA VAL A 48 16.14 2.56 -15.37
C VAL A 48 16.17 1.10 -15.82
N VAL A 49 15.73 0.21 -14.94
CA VAL A 49 15.54 -1.21 -15.23
C VAL A 49 14.05 -1.52 -15.22
N PRO A 50 13.43 -1.72 -16.40
CA PRO A 50 12.03 -2.11 -16.47
C PRO A 50 11.84 -3.51 -15.91
N VAL A 51 10.89 -3.69 -15.01
CA VAL A 51 10.53 -4.98 -14.42
C VAL A 51 9.03 -5.23 -14.56
N ASP A 52 8.62 -6.48 -14.60
CA ASP A 52 7.20 -6.81 -14.68
C ASP A 52 6.43 -6.30 -13.47
N HIS A 53 7.05 -6.40 -12.31
CA HIS A 53 6.61 -5.76 -11.09
C HIS A 53 7.78 -5.57 -10.13
N VAL A 54 7.78 -4.49 -9.40
CA VAL A 54 8.72 -4.29 -8.29
C VAL A 54 8.33 -5.23 -7.16
N GLY A 55 9.31 -5.94 -6.61
CA GLY A 55 9.10 -6.94 -5.57
C GLY A 55 8.49 -6.39 -4.28
N GLY A 56 7.97 -7.30 -3.48
CA GLY A 56 7.33 -7.01 -2.20
C GLY A 56 5.81 -6.87 -2.29
N GLY A 57 5.12 -7.45 -1.33
CA GLY A 57 3.68 -7.28 -1.15
C GLY A 57 3.39 -6.07 -0.27
N MET A 58 2.40 -5.28 -0.65
CA MET A 58 1.90 -4.20 0.20
C MET A 58 0.57 -4.61 0.81
N CYS A 59 0.42 -4.37 2.10
CA CYS A 59 -0.84 -4.49 2.80
C CYS A 59 -1.14 -3.16 3.49
N ALA A 60 -2.39 -2.74 3.45
CA ALA A 60 -2.79 -1.49 4.07
C ALA A 60 -4.15 -1.62 4.72
N ILE A 61 -4.34 -0.89 5.81
CA ILE A 61 -5.63 -0.77 6.50
C ILE A 61 -5.86 0.71 6.77
N THR A 62 -7.05 1.17 6.42
CA THR A 62 -7.50 2.51 6.79
C THR A 62 -8.57 2.43 7.87
N PHE A 63 -8.63 3.45 8.71
CA PHE A 63 -9.61 3.57 9.79
C PHE A 63 -10.43 4.84 9.55
N ALA A 64 -11.71 4.68 9.38
CA ALA A 64 -12.63 5.81 9.29
C ALA A 64 -12.96 6.36 10.69
N ALA A 65 -13.49 7.57 10.72
CA ALA A 65 -13.87 8.23 11.98
C ALA A 65 -14.96 7.46 12.76
N ASP A 66 -15.81 6.71 12.07
CA ASP A 66 -16.86 5.87 12.67
C ASP A 66 -16.34 4.51 13.17
N GLY A 67 -15.04 4.23 13.04
CA GLY A 67 -14.42 2.97 13.42
C GLY A 67 -14.42 1.90 12.33
N THR A 68 -14.95 2.17 11.15
CA THR A 68 -14.89 1.25 10.02
C THR A 68 -13.44 1.04 9.58
N MET A 69 -13.05 -0.21 9.44
CA MET A 69 -11.74 -0.59 8.92
C MET A 69 -11.88 -1.07 7.48
N THR A 70 -11.02 -0.56 6.61
CA THR A 70 -10.93 -1.02 5.23
C THR A 70 -9.53 -1.59 5.00
N GLY A 71 -9.46 -2.86 4.58
CA GLY A 71 -8.21 -3.53 4.30
C GLY A 71 -8.01 -3.78 2.81
N ALA A 72 -6.76 -3.73 2.36
CA ALA A 72 -6.38 -4.11 1.00
C ALA A 72 -5.04 -4.84 1.00
N GLY A 73 -4.94 -5.85 0.14
CA GLY A 73 -3.72 -6.61 -0.08
C GLY A 73 -3.28 -6.53 -1.54
N CYS A 74 -1.98 -6.51 -1.74
CA CYS A 74 -1.39 -6.41 -3.08
C CYS A 74 -1.39 -7.77 -3.79
N TRP A 75 -1.76 -7.78 -5.06
CA TRP A 75 -1.73 -8.97 -5.92
C TRP A 75 -0.32 -9.56 -6.09
N ARG A 76 0.73 -8.73 -5.97
CA ARG A 76 2.12 -9.17 -6.18
C ARG A 76 2.59 -10.27 -5.24
N ALA A 77 1.96 -10.37 -4.08
CA ALA A 77 2.26 -11.39 -3.08
C ALA A 77 1.00 -12.19 -2.69
N ASP A 78 0.04 -12.28 -3.60
CA ASP A 78 -1.24 -12.97 -3.39
C ASP A 78 -1.94 -12.53 -2.10
N GLY A 79 -1.80 -11.25 -1.77
CA GLY A 79 -2.37 -10.66 -0.57
C GLY A 79 -3.88 -10.59 -0.63
N VAL A 80 -4.52 -10.91 0.48
CA VAL A 80 -5.97 -10.78 0.63
C VAL A 80 -6.28 -10.12 1.97
N ALA A 81 -7.32 -9.30 2.01
CA ALA A 81 -7.82 -8.73 3.24
C ALA A 81 -8.93 -9.60 3.82
N ALA A 82 -8.87 -9.87 5.11
CA ALA A 82 -9.89 -10.61 5.82
C ALA A 82 -10.26 -9.90 7.12
N GLY A 83 -11.57 -9.82 7.39
CA GLY A 83 -12.09 -9.25 8.62
C GLY A 83 -12.56 -10.30 9.61
N MET A 84 -12.41 -10.01 10.88
CA MET A 84 -12.90 -10.83 11.98
C MET A 84 -13.66 -9.96 12.99
N GLY A 85 -14.65 -10.55 13.65
CA GLY A 85 -15.35 -9.89 14.75
C GLY A 85 -16.46 -8.91 14.35
N GLY A 86 -16.99 -9.00 13.13
CA GLY A 86 -18.20 -8.27 12.75
C GLY A 86 -17.99 -6.89 12.12
N GLY A 87 -16.81 -6.53 11.74
CA GLY A 87 -16.52 -5.39 10.85
C GLY A 87 -16.22 -4.05 11.52
N LEU A 88 -16.66 -3.81 12.75
CA LEU A 88 -16.34 -2.58 13.48
C LEU A 88 -15.49 -2.89 14.71
N ALA A 89 -14.51 -2.07 14.95
CA ALA A 89 -13.76 -2.13 16.20
C ALA A 89 -14.68 -1.74 17.36
N ARG A 90 -14.59 -2.48 18.47
CA ARG A 90 -15.29 -2.09 19.68
C ARG A 90 -14.73 -0.77 20.19
N ALA A 91 -15.60 0.06 20.74
CA ALA A 91 -15.16 1.27 21.42
C ALA A 91 -14.09 0.94 22.48
N ASN A 92 -13.05 1.76 22.55
CA ASN A 92 -11.93 1.58 23.45
C ASN A 92 -11.07 0.32 23.22
N THR A 93 -11.21 -0.35 22.06
CA THR A 93 -10.28 -1.42 21.69
C THR A 93 -8.94 -0.83 21.26
N SER A 94 -7.86 -1.25 21.92
CA SER A 94 -6.50 -0.90 21.52
C SER A 94 -5.82 -2.14 20.95
N PHE A 95 -5.47 -2.10 19.68
CA PHE A 95 -4.75 -3.18 19.00
C PHE A 95 -3.24 -3.10 19.20
N TRP A 96 -2.75 -1.95 19.67
CA TRP A 96 -1.35 -1.74 19.94
C TRP A 96 -1.14 -1.38 21.40
N PRO A 97 0.01 -1.72 21.97
CA PRO A 97 0.33 -1.26 23.30
C PRO A 97 0.27 0.27 23.33
N ASP A 98 -0.68 0.83 24.05
CA ASP A 98 -0.72 2.27 24.27
C ASP A 98 0.50 2.64 25.09
N PRO A 99 1.41 3.48 24.59
CA PRO A 99 2.60 3.86 25.32
C PRO A 99 2.29 4.59 26.63
N ARG A 100 1.07 5.09 26.78
CA ARG A 100 0.58 5.74 28.00
C ARG A 100 0.02 4.74 29.01
N ARG A 101 -0.24 3.49 28.60
CA ARG A 101 -0.67 2.46 29.52
C ARG A 101 0.52 1.92 30.30
N PRO A 102 0.41 1.84 31.65
CA PRO A 102 1.43 1.13 32.42
C PRO A 102 1.55 -0.29 31.92
N LYS A 103 2.78 -0.75 31.70
CA LYS A 103 2.99 -2.16 31.35
C LYS A 103 2.44 -3.00 32.50
N SER A 104 1.54 -3.93 32.17
CA SER A 104 1.10 -4.93 33.14
C SER A 104 2.32 -5.73 33.60
N LYS A 105 2.50 -5.80 34.89
CA LYS A 105 3.60 -6.59 35.50
C LYS A 105 3.36 -8.09 35.28
#